data_aa45f0368b4d3d9e6c00112f82a75497
#
_entry.id   aa45f0368b4d3d9e6c00112f82a75497
#
_cell.length_a   1.000
_cell.length_b   1.000
_cell.length_c   1.000
_cell.angle_alpha   90.00
_cell.angle_beta   90.00
_cell.angle_gamma   90.00
#
_symmetry.space_group_name_H-M   'P 1'
#
loop_
_entity.id
_entity.type
_entity.pdbx_description
1 polymer ?
#
loop_
_entity_poly.entity_id
_entity_poly.type
_entity_poly.pdbx_seq_one_letter_code
_entity_poly.pdbx_strand_id
1 'polypeptide(L)'
;MKIITCYKCVPDEQDIAVNNADGSLDFSKADAKISQYDLNAIEAACQLKQQAAEAQVTALSVGGKALTNAKGRKDVLSRGPDELIVVIDDQFEQALPQQTASALAAAAQKAGFDLILCGDGSSDLYAQQVGLLVGEILNIPAVNGVSKIISLTADTLTVERELEDETETLSIPLPAVVAVSTDINSPQIPSMKAILGAAKKPVQVWSAADIGFNAEAAWSEQQVAAPKQSERQRIVIEGDGEEQIAAFAENLRKVI
;
A
#
# COMPACT_ATOMS: atom_id res chain seq x y z
N MET A 1 -9.94 10.70 18.15
CA MET A 1 -9.07 9.59 17.70
C MET A 1 -8.23 10.07 16.51
N LYS A 2 -6.93 9.80 16.51
CA LYS A 2 -6.00 10.14 15.42
C LYS A 2 -5.68 8.88 14.62
N ILE A 3 -6.08 8.86 13.37
CA ILE A 3 -5.83 7.75 12.44
C ILE A 3 -4.80 8.20 11.42
N ILE A 4 -3.70 7.49 11.32
CA ILE A 4 -2.74 7.66 10.22
C ILE A 4 -3.05 6.61 9.16
N THR A 5 -3.14 7.03 7.89
CA THR A 5 -3.15 6.12 6.75
C THR A 5 -1.88 6.31 5.94
N CYS A 6 -1.08 5.24 5.83
CA CYS A 6 0.15 5.27 5.04
C CYS A 6 -0.17 5.03 3.56
N TYR A 7 0.65 5.63 2.67
CA TYR A 7 0.57 5.34 1.24
C TYR A 7 1.94 5.42 0.58
N LYS A 8 2.10 4.68 -0.50
CA LYS A 8 3.30 4.67 -1.34
C LYS A 8 2.98 5.23 -2.73
N CYS A 9 3.84 6.12 -3.23
CA CYS A 9 3.87 6.42 -4.66
C CYS A 9 4.64 5.34 -5.39
N VAL A 10 4.01 4.73 -6.38
CA VAL A 10 4.58 3.67 -7.21
C VAL A 10 4.52 4.08 -8.68
N PRO A 11 5.41 3.59 -9.55
CA PRO A 11 5.28 3.82 -10.99
C PRO A 11 4.02 3.15 -11.52
N ASP A 12 3.37 3.76 -12.52
CA ASP A 12 2.26 3.12 -13.21
C ASP A 12 2.77 1.93 -14.02
N GLU A 13 2.36 0.72 -13.63
CA GLU A 13 2.79 -0.53 -14.25
C GLU A 13 2.44 -0.64 -15.73
N GLN A 14 1.42 0.10 -16.20
CA GLN A 14 1.01 0.09 -17.61
C GLN A 14 2.02 0.79 -18.52
N ASP A 15 2.81 1.70 -17.97
CA ASP A 15 3.78 2.51 -18.69
C ASP A 15 5.24 2.04 -18.50
N ILE A 16 5.44 0.93 -17.75
CA ILE A 16 6.76 0.32 -17.58
C ILE A 16 7.11 -0.46 -18.84
N ALA A 17 8.22 -0.09 -19.49
CA ALA A 17 8.73 -0.84 -20.64
C ALA A 17 9.77 -1.87 -20.22
N VAL A 18 9.77 -3.02 -20.89
CA VAL A 18 10.75 -4.10 -20.68
C VAL A 18 11.73 -4.14 -21.82
N ASN A 19 13.02 -4.07 -21.54
CA ASN A 19 14.06 -4.30 -22.52
C ASN A 19 14.17 -5.81 -22.80
N ASN A 20 13.83 -6.21 -24.02
CA ASN A 20 13.83 -7.62 -24.40
C ASN A 20 15.24 -8.27 -24.45
N ALA A 21 16.31 -7.48 -24.44
CA ALA A 21 17.67 -8.01 -24.53
C ALA A 21 18.17 -8.57 -23.19
N ASP A 22 17.83 -7.91 -22.09
CA ASP A 22 18.33 -8.22 -20.74
C ASP A 22 17.26 -8.30 -19.66
N GLY A 23 15.99 -8.01 -20.01
CA GLY A 23 14.88 -7.99 -19.06
C GLY A 23 14.85 -6.76 -18.15
N SER A 24 15.72 -5.77 -18.35
CA SER A 24 15.72 -4.55 -17.55
C SER A 24 14.42 -3.77 -17.72
N LEU A 25 14.04 -3.03 -16.66
CA LEU A 25 12.81 -2.22 -16.64
C LEU A 25 13.15 -0.76 -16.92
N ASP A 26 12.39 -0.13 -17.82
CA ASP A 26 12.45 1.31 -18.10
C ASP A 26 11.21 1.99 -17.52
N PHE A 27 11.42 2.81 -16.49
CA PHE A 27 10.40 3.59 -15.79
C PHE A 27 10.27 5.03 -16.33
N SER A 28 11.02 5.41 -17.34
CA SER A 28 11.13 6.81 -17.81
C SER A 28 9.81 7.43 -18.24
N LYS A 29 8.83 6.62 -18.62
CA LYS A 29 7.48 7.05 -19.03
C LYS A 29 6.41 6.78 -17.99
N ALA A 30 6.74 6.05 -16.92
CA ALA A 30 5.77 5.68 -15.91
C ALA A 30 5.51 6.83 -14.94
N ASP A 31 4.31 7.39 -15.01
CA ASP A 31 3.86 8.39 -14.02
C ASP A 31 3.73 7.75 -12.63
N ALA A 32 3.98 8.54 -11.60
CA ALA A 32 3.78 8.09 -10.23
C ALA A 32 2.28 8.11 -9.86
N LYS A 33 1.79 7.01 -9.32
CA LYS A 33 0.42 6.87 -8.78
C LYS A 33 0.43 6.34 -7.34
N ILE A 34 -0.72 6.41 -6.66
CA ILE A 34 -0.88 5.78 -5.35
C ILE A 34 -0.99 4.27 -5.55
N SER A 35 -0.27 3.49 -4.74
CA SER A 35 -0.41 2.03 -4.70
C SER A 35 -1.87 1.62 -4.48
N GLN A 36 -2.35 0.63 -5.24
CA GLN A 36 -3.73 0.16 -5.17
C GLN A 36 -4.13 -0.28 -3.75
N TYR A 37 -3.25 -0.99 -3.06
CA TYR A 37 -3.48 -1.44 -1.68
C TYR A 37 -3.66 -0.27 -0.71
N ASP A 38 -2.94 0.81 -0.93
CA ASP A 38 -3.03 1.99 -0.08
C ASP A 38 -4.28 2.82 -0.36
N LEU A 39 -4.85 2.72 -1.55
CA LEU A 39 -6.20 3.28 -1.81
C LEU A 39 -7.25 2.64 -0.91
N ASN A 40 -7.16 1.32 -0.69
CA ASN A 40 -8.04 0.60 0.22
C ASN A 40 -7.82 1.02 1.68
N ALA A 41 -6.57 1.23 2.09
CA ALA A 41 -6.23 1.71 3.42
C ALA A 41 -6.76 3.14 3.68
N ILE A 42 -6.63 4.05 2.70
CA ILE A 42 -7.18 5.41 2.77
C ILE A 42 -8.71 5.37 2.91
N GLU A 43 -9.38 4.56 2.10
CA GLU A 43 -10.84 4.38 2.16
C GLU A 43 -11.27 3.83 3.52
N ALA A 44 -10.58 2.79 4.04
CA ALA A 44 -10.87 2.22 5.35
C ALA A 44 -10.71 3.24 6.48
N ALA A 45 -9.64 4.06 6.46
CA ALA A 45 -9.44 5.14 7.41
C ALA A 45 -10.58 6.17 7.37
N CYS A 46 -11.03 6.54 6.17
CA CYS A 46 -12.12 7.48 5.99
C CYS A 46 -13.48 6.91 6.43
N GLN A 47 -13.71 5.61 6.25
CA GLN A 47 -14.91 4.93 6.76
C GLN A 47 -14.91 4.87 8.29
N LEU A 48 -13.78 4.56 8.91
CA LEU A 48 -13.64 4.60 10.37
C LEU A 48 -13.88 5.99 10.94
N LYS A 49 -13.38 7.03 10.27
CA LYS A 49 -13.64 8.41 10.67
C LYS A 49 -15.14 8.74 10.68
N GLN A 50 -15.92 8.20 9.75
CA GLN A 50 -17.38 8.44 9.73
C GLN A 50 -18.10 7.75 10.90
N GLN A 51 -17.53 6.69 11.45
CA GLN A 51 -18.09 5.92 12.57
C GLN A 51 -17.65 6.45 13.93
N ALA A 52 -16.48 7.07 14.02
CA ALA A 52 -15.91 7.59 15.27
C ALA A 52 -16.10 9.10 15.38
N ALA A 53 -16.80 9.54 16.42
CA ALA A 53 -16.93 10.96 16.70
C ALA A 53 -15.54 11.60 16.92
N GLU A 54 -15.29 12.76 16.30
CA GLU A 54 -14.04 13.54 16.40
C GLU A 54 -12.77 12.80 15.92
N ALA A 55 -12.89 11.83 15.02
CA ALA A 55 -11.73 11.22 14.41
C ALA A 55 -11.12 12.11 13.32
N GLN A 56 -9.79 12.19 13.30
CA GLN A 56 -8.99 12.87 12.28
C GLN A 56 -8.19 11.83 11.51
N VAL A 57 -8.14 11.96 10.19
CA VAL A 57 -7.33 11.12 9.31
C VAL A 57 -6.19 11.92 8.72
N THR A 58 -4.97 11.49 8.99
CA THR A 58 -3.73 12.03 8.42
C THR A 58 -3.17 11.03 7.42
N ALA A 59 -2.99 11.43 6.16
CA ALA A 59 -2.25 10.63 5.20
C ALA A 59 -0.74 10.85 5.43
N LEU A 60 0.05 9.76 5.44
CA LEU A 60 1.49 9.79 5.67
C LEU A 60 2.22 9.03 4.57
N SER A 61 3.27 9.62 4.01
CA SER A 61 4.15 8.93 3.06
C SER A 61 5.61 9.32 3.28
N VAL A 62 6.50 8.36 3.00
CA VAL A 62 7.95 8.54 3.00
C VAL A 62 8.47 8.19 1.61
N GLY A 63 9.33 9.01 1.04
CA GLY A 63 9.91 8.75 -0.28
C GLY A 63 10.77 9.89 -0.80
N GLY A 64 11.15 9.80 -2.07
CA GLY A 64 11.95 10.80 -2.76
C GLY A 64 11.12 11.78 -3.58
N LYS A 65 11.62 12.12 -4.78
CA LYS A 65 11.06 13.17 -5.66
C LYS A 65 9.61 12.96 -6.07
N ALA A 66 9.13 11.73 -6.19
CA ALA A 66 7.74 11.43 -6.55
C ALA A 66 6.73 12.14 -5.63
N LEU A 67 7.06 12.28 -4.34
CA LEU A 67 6.23 12.95 -3.35
C LEU A 67 6.20 14.49 -3.47
N THR A 68 7.05 15.09 -4.30
CA THR A 68 7.01 16.54 -4.57
C THR A 68 5.87 16.93 -5.50
N ASN A 69 5.28 15.97 -6.22
CA ASN A 69 4.24 16.20 -7.21
C ASN A 69 2.95 16.72 -6.57
N ALA A 70 2.59 17.97 -6.87
CA ALA A 70 1.39 18.61 -6.34
C ALA A 70 0.08 17.92 -6.79
N LYS A 71 0.04 17.30 -7.98
CA LYS A 71 -1.11 16.54 -8.46
C LYS A 71 -1.32 15.28 -7.61
N GLY A 72 -0.24 14.53 -7.32
CA GLY A 72 -0.30 13.34 -6.46
C GLY A 72 -0.77 13.67 -5.04
N ARG A 73 -0.25 14.77 -4.43
CA ARG A 73 -0.70 15.24 -3.11
C ARG A 73 -2.19 15.59 -3.09
N LYS A 74 -2.68 16.26 -4.13
CA LYS A 74 -4.11 16.59 -4.26
C LYS A 74 -4.96 15.34 -4.45
N ASP A 75 -4.49 14.34 -5.18
CA ASP A 75 -5.20 13.08 -5.37
C ASP A 75 -5.42 12.40 -4.02
N VAL A 76 -4.38 12.21 -3.21
CA VAL A 76 -4.50 11.65 -1.85
C VAL A 76 -5.52 12.42 -1.01
N LEU A 77 -5.37 13.74 -0.92
CA LEU A 77 -6.24 14.59 -0.09
C LEU A 77 -7.70 14.63 -0.58
N SER A 78 -7.93 14.42 -1.89
CA SER A 78 -9.28 14.37 -2.47
C SER A 78 -10.06 13.12 -2.06
N ARG A 79 -9.37 12.07 -1.61
CA ARG A 79 -9.94 10.79 -1.20
C ARG A 79 -10.46 10.75 0.23
N GLY A 80 -10.24 11.83 1.02
CA GLY A 80 -10.88 11.98 2.33
C GLY A 80 -10.00 12.42 3.48
N PRO A 81 -8.68 12.13 3.54
CA PRO A 81 -7.83 12.56 4.64
C PRO A 81 -7.96 14.05 4.93
N ASP A 82 -7.83 14.44 6.20
CA ASP A 82 -7.94 15.83 6.63
C ASP A 82 -6.68 16.62 6.33
N GLU A 83 -5.53 15.96 6.44
CA GLU A 83 -4.22 16.52 6.19
C GLU A 83 -3.28 15.48 5.58
N LEU A 84 -2.17 15.96 5.07
CA LEU A 84 -1.11 15.16 4.48
C LEU A 84 0.23 15.50 5.12
N ILE A 85 0.98 14.48 5.53
CA ILE A 85 2.38 14.58 5.93
C ILE A 85 3.20 13.78 4.90
N VAL A 86 4.19 14.41 4.31
CA VAL A 86 5.15 13.75 3.43
C VAL A 86 6.56 13.95 3.98
N VAL A 87 7.30 12.86 4.14
CA VAL A 87 8.72 12.89 4.48
C VAL A 87 9.49 12.69 3.19
N ILE A 88 10.22 13.72 2.76
CA ILE A 88 10.91 13.75 1.48
C ILE A 88 12.40 13.91 1.71
N ASP A 89 13.16 12.93 1.24
CA ASP A 89 14.62 12.97 1.28
C ASP A 89 15.17 12.07 0.18
N ASP A 90 16.32 12.43 -0.42
CA ASP A 90 16.94 11.66 -1.50
C ASP A 90 17.33 10.24 -1.05
N GLN A 91 17.64 10.04 0.25
CA GLN A 91 17.95 8.71 0.79
C GLN A 91 16.76 7.74 0.77
N PHE A 92 15.53 8.24 0.59
CA PHE A 92 14.33 7.41 0.49
C PHE A 92 13.92 7.09 -0.95
N GLU A 93 14.66 7.56 -1.95
CA GLU A 93 14.31 7.31 -3.36
C GLU A 93 14.27 5.81 -3.70
N GLN A 94 15.18 5.05 -3.12
CA GLN A 94 15.29 3.58 -3.28
C GLN A 94 15.21 2.85 -1.94
N ALA A 95 14.48 3.41 -0.97
CA ALA A 95 14.40 2.82 0.36
C ALA A 95 13.67 1.47 0.31
N LEU A 96 14.29 0.46 0.87
CA LEU A 96 13.71 -0.87 1.06
C LEU A 96 12.76 -0.89 2.27
N PRO A 97 11.94 -1.94 2.44
CA PRO A 97 10.90 -2.00 3.47
C PRO A 97 11.36 -1.64 4.87
N GLN A 98 12.54 -2.08 5.28
CA GLN A 98 13.08 -1.81 6.61
C GLN A 98 13.37 -0.31 6.84
N GLN A 99 14.00 0.37 5.87
CA GLN A 99 14.27 1.81 5.97
C GLN A 99 12.96 2.60 5.94
N THR A 100 12.05 2.23 5.03
CA THR A 100 10.72 2.85 4.92
C THR A 100 9.95 2.70 6.22
N ALA A 101 9.93 1.51 6.83
CA ALA A 101 9.25 1.28 8.10
C ALA A 101 9.84 2.11 9.24
N SER A 102 11.17 2.21 9.32
CA SER A 102 11.86 3.03 10.34
C SER A 102 11.49 4.51 10.20
N ALA A 103 11.45 5.03 8.98
CA ALA A 103 11.09 6.42 8.72
C ALA A 103 9.59 6.68 8.98
N LEU A 104 8.70 5.75 8.58
CA LEU A 104 7.26 5.84 8.88
C LEU A 104 6.99 5.81 10.38
N ALA A 105 7.65 4.91 11.11
CA ALA A 105 7.52 4.82 12.57
C ALA A 105 7.94 6.13 13.25
N ALA A 106 9.08 6.69 12.88
CA ALA A 106 9.56 7.97 13.42
C ALA A 106 8.62 9.13 13.08
N ALA A 107 8.11 9.18 11.85
CA ALA A 107 7.15 10.19 11.43
C ALA A 107 5.80 10.05 12.17
N ALA A 108 5.31 8.83 12.34
CA ALA A 108 4.07 8.54 13.06
C ALA A 108 4.19 8.94 14.54
N GLN A 109 5.30 8.63 15.21
CA GLN A 109 5.56 9.07 16.58
C GLN A 109 5.54 10.59 16.70
N LYS A 110 6.16 11.31 15.76
CA LYS A 110 6.16 12.77 15.74
C LYS A 110 4.76 13.36 15.53
N ALA A 111 3.95 12.77 14.64
CA ALA A 111 2.59 13.22 14.37
C ALA A 111 1.62 12.88 15.53
N GLY A 112 1.86 11.76 16.22
CA GLY A 112 0.97 11.18 17.21
C GLY A 112 -0.21 10.45 16.55
N PHE A 113 -0.55 9.27 17.05
CA PHE A 113 -1.58 8.41 16.48
C PHE A 113 -2.21 7.52 17.55
N ASP A 114 -3.42 7.03 17.25
CA ASP A 114 -4.10 5.95 17.98
C ASP A 114 -4.18 4.69 17.11
N LEU A 115 -4.23 4.85 15.77
CA LEU A 115 -4.30 3.76 14.81
C LEU A 115 -3.51 4.12 13.54
N ILE A 116 -2.72 3.16 13.04
CA ILE A 116 -2.06 3.25 11.73
C ILE A 116 -2.68 2.22 10.81
N LEU A 117 -3.14 2.66 9.63
CA LEU A 117 -3.60 1.81 8.54
C LEU A 117 -2.64 1.90 7.36
N CYS A 118 -2.33 0.77 6.74
CA CYS A 118 -1.57 0.70 5.49
C CYS A 118 -2.11 -0.43 4.61
N GLY A 119 -1.77 -0.45 3.33
CA GLY A 119 -1.97 -1.62 2.50
C GLY A 119 -1.10 -2.78 2.99
N ASP A 120 -1.54 -4.01 2.82
CA ASP A 120 -0.76 -5.19 3.19
C ASP A 120 0.46 -5.39 2.28
N GLY A 121 0.47 -4.78 1.10
CA GLY A 121 1.57 -4.77 0.17
C GLY A 121 1.64 -3.48 -0.64
N SER A 122 2.48 -3.45 -1.67
CA SER A 122 2.54 -2.35 -2.64
C SER A 122 2.47 -2.90 -4.07
N SER A 123 1.92 -2.12 -5.01
CA SER A 123 1.73 -2.56 -6.39
C SER A 123 3.02 -2.79 -7.17
N ASP A 124 4.16 -2.35 -6.63
CA ASP A 124 5.48 -2.54 -7.22
C ASP A 124 6.21 -3.78 -6.67
N LEU A 125 6.57 -3.80 -5.39
CA LEU A 125 7.38 -4.87 -4.79
C LEU A 125 6.55 -5.97 -4.09
N TYR A 126 5.36 -5.64 -3.62
CA TYR A 126 4.50 -6.52 -2.83
C TYR A 126 5.23 -7.28 -1.71
N ALA A 127 6.10 -6.60 -1.00
CA ALA A 127 6.95 -7.23 0.03
C ALA A 127 6.19 -7.64 1.29
N GLN A 128 5.02 -7.09 1.56
CA GLN A 128 4.15 -7.34 2.72
C GLN A 128 4.83 -7.17 4.09
N GLN A 129 5.82 -6.29 4.20
CA GLN A 129 6.69 -6.17 5.37
C GLN A 129 6.47 -4.86 6.13
N VAL A 130 6.22 -3.75 5.43
CA VAL A 130 6.31 -2.39 6.02
C VAL A 130 5.38 -2.24 7.21
N GLY A 131 4.11 -2.62 7.11
CA GLY A 131 3.14 -2.49 8.22
C GLY A 131 3.56 -3.27 9.47
N LEU A 132 4.01 -4.51 9.29
CA LEU A 132 4.47 -5.35 10.39
C LEU A 132 5.74 -4.79 11.05
N LEU A 133 6.70 -4.32 10.24
CA LEU A 133 7.93 -3.71 10.73
C LEU A 133 7.65 -2.39 11.48
N VAL A 134 6.70 -1.58 11.03
CA VAL A 134 6.28 -0.36 11.75
C VAL A 134 5.75 -0.71 13.12
N GLY A 135 4.89 -1.74 13.24
CA GLY A 135 4.38 -2.19 14.52
C GLY A 135 5.47 -2.69 15.47
N GLU A 136 6.42 -3.49 14.96
CA GLU A 136 7.57 -3.97 15.73
C GLU A 136 8.45 -2.82 16.23
N ILE A 137 8.80 -1.87 15.34
CA ILE A 137 9.63 -0.70 15.70
C ILE A 137 8.93 0.17 16.76
N LEU A 138 7.62 0.32 16.67
CA LEU A 138 6.80 1.06 17.65
C LEU A 138 6.49 0.27 18.90
N ASN A 139 6.80 -1.03 18.94
CA ASN A 139 6.46 -1.96 20.01
C ASN A 139 4.95 -1.98 20.34
N ILE A 140 4.12 -2.05 19.29
CA ILE A 140 2.66 -2.11 19.36
C ILE A 140 2.13 -3.26 18.50
N PRO A 141 0.90 -3.76 18.76
CA PRO A 141 0.28 -4.80 17.93
C PRO A 141 0.26 -4.42 16.44
N ALA A 142 0.61 -5.39 15.59
CA ALA A 142 0.52 -5.24 14.14
C ALA A 142 -0.13 -6.49 13.53
N VAL A 143 -1.10 -6.28 12.64
CA VAL A 143 -1.83 -7.36 11.95
C VAL A 143 -1.90 -7.06 10.46
N ASN A 144 -1.61 -8.05 9.62
CA ASN A 144 -1.73 -7.97 8.16
C ASN A 144 -2.90 -8.80 7.61
N GLY A 145 -3.19 -8.62 6.32
CA GLY A 145 -4.22 -9.39 5.62
C GLY A 145 -5.64 -9.12 6.13
N VAL A 146 -5.87 -7.93 6.69
CA VAL A 146 -7.19 -7.58 7.22
C VAL A 146 -8.16 -7.31 6.09
N SER A 147 -9.19 -8.16 5.97
CA SER A 147 -10.24 -8.09 4.96
C SER A 147 -11.50 -7.37 5.43
N LYS A 148 -11.66 -7.16 6.76
CA LYS A 148 -12.84 -6.46 7.29
C LYS A 148 -12.58 -5.85 8.66
N ILE A 149 -13.13 -4.65 8.87
CA ILE A 149 -13.21 -4.02 10.20
C ILE A 149 -14.62 -4.24 10.72
N ILE A 150 -14.74 -4.93 11.87
CA ILE A 150 -16.03 -5.24 12.49
C ILE A 150 -16.47 -4.09 13.39
N SER A 151 -15.59 -3.63 14.28
CA SER A 151 -15.90 -2.56 15.22
C SER A 151 -14.66 -1.82 15.70
N LEU A 152 -14.87 -0.56 16.06
CA LEU A 152 -13.85 0.31 16.65
C LEU A 152 -14.42 0.93 17.91
N THR A 153 -13.67 0.81 19.02
CA THR A 153 -13.94 1.49 20.31
C THR A 153 -12.78 2.44 20.64
N ALA A 154 -12.81 3.05 21.81
CA ALA A 154 -11.71 3.91 22.26
C ALA A 154 -10.39 3.14 22.44
N ASP A 155 -10.45 1.87 22.85
CA ASP A 155 -9.29 1.09 23.27
C ASP A 155 -9.05 -0.17 22.42
N THR A 156 -9.97 -0.50 21.50
CA THR A 156 -9.93 -1.80 20.80
C THR A 156 -10.48 -1.70 19.41
N LEU A 157 -9.80 -2.35 18.48
CA LEU A 157 -10.23 -2.58 17.09
C LEU A 157 -10.51 -4.08 16.91
N THR A 158 -11.70 -4.43 16.42
CA THR A 158 -12.03 -5.82 16.04
C THR A 158 -12.05 -5.95 14.54
N VAL A 159 -11.30 -6.93 14.02
CA VAL A 159 -11.12 -7.17 12.60
C VAL A 159 -11.29 -8.63 12.23
N GLU A 160 -11.58 -8.89 10.96
CA GLU A 160 -11.39 -10.20 10.33
C GLU A 160 -10.17 -10.14 9.42
N ARG A 161 -9.35 -11.20 9.43
CA ARG A 161 -8.30 -11.41 8.44
C ARG A 161 -8.43 -12.77 7.79
N GLU A 162 -8.05 -12.87 6.54
CA GLU A 162 -8.06 -14.12 5.80
C GLU A 162 -6.68 -14.74 5.83
N LEU A 163 -6.63 -16.02 6.17
CA LEU A 163 -5.50 -16.92 6.03
C LEU A 163 -5.78 -17.90 4.89
N GLU A 164 -4.84 -18.79 4.59
CA GLU A 164 -4.97 -19.72 3.46
C GLU A 164 -6.23 -20.59 3.53
N ASP A 165 -6.56 -21.14 4.69
CA ASP A 165 -7.66 -22.07 4.89
C ASP A 165 -8.72 -21.59 5.91
N GLU A 166 -8.54 -20.44 6.53
CA GLU A 166 -9.43 -19.97 7.60
C GLU A 166 -9.52 -18.44 7.67
N THR A 167 -10.61 -17.95 8.27
CA THR A 167 -10.81 -16.54 8.61
C THR A 167 -10.71 -16.38 10.12
N GLU A 168 -9.83 -15.49 10.58
CA GLU A 168 -9.69 -15.17 11.99
C GLU A 168 -10.41 -13.88 12.34
N THR A 169 -11.09 -13.88 13.48
CA THR A 169 -11.57 -12.64 14.12
C THR A 169 -10.65 -12.27 15.27
N LEU A 170 -10.05 -11.09 15.17
CA LEU A 170 -9.06 -10.60 16.13
C LEU A 170 -9.57 -9.35 16.85
N SER A 171 -9.35 -9.30 18.17
CA SER A 171 -9.55 -8.11 18.99
C SER A 171 -8.19 -7.51 19.33
N ILE A 172 -7.89 -6.33 18.81
CA ILE A 172 -6.57 -5.70 18.83
C ILE A 172 -6.63 -4.49 19.74
N PRO A 173 -5.83 -4.44 20.83
CA PRO A 173 -5.75 -3.24 21.67
C PRO A 173 -5.07 -2.09 20.91
N LEU A 174 -5.55 -0.86 21.13
CA LEU A 174 -4.95 0.35 20.58
C LEU A 174 -3.88 0.92 21.55
N PRO A 175 -2.82 1.57 21.05
CA PRO A 175 -2.55 1.84 19.62
C PRO A 175 -2.09 0.59 18.87
N ALA A 176 -2.39 0.55 17.56
CA ALA A 176 -2.07 -0.60 16.70
C ALA A 176 -1.73 -0.20 15.26
N VAL A 177 -1.10 -1.12 14.54
CA VAL A 177 -0.90 -1.05 13.08
C VAL A 177 -1.74 -2.14 12.41
N VAL A 178 -2.49 -1.78 11.37
CA VAL A 178 -3.29 -2.72 10.59
C VAL A 178 -2.97 -2.57 9.11
N ALA A 179 -2.53 -3.66 8.50
CA ALA A 179 -2.31 -3.75 7.06
C ALA A 179 -3.51 -4.44 6.40
N VAL A 180 -4.19 -3.72 5.53
CA VAL A 180 -5.46 -4.16 4.93
C VAL A 180 -5.25 -4.76 3.54
N SER A 181 -6.01 -5.82 3.24
CA SER A 181 -6.09 -6.39 1.91
C SER A 181 -6.99 -5.56 0.98
N THR A 182 -6.95 -5.87 -0.31
CA THR A 182 -7.83 -5.21 -1.29
C THR A 182 -9.31 -5.58 -1.13
N ASP A 183 -9.61 -6.66 -0.41
CA ASP A 183 -10.98 -7.15 -0.21
C ASP A 183 -11.76 -6.35 0.84
N ILE A 184 -11.06 -5.51 1.63
CA ILE A 184 -11.67 -4.74 2.72
C ILE A 184 -12.74 -3.75 2.24
N ASN A 185 -12.57 -3.15 1.07
CA ASN A 185 -13.51 -2.17 0.48
C ASN A 185 -13.22 -1.92 -1.00
N SER A 186 -14.12 -1.15 -1.63
CA SER A 186 -13.88 -0.57 -2.96
C SER A 186 -13.61 0.92 -2.81
N PRO A 187 -12.37 1.39 -3.07
CA PRO A 187 -12.01 2.81 -2.92
C PRO A 187 -12.88 3.72 -3.79
N GLN A 188 -13.42 4.76 -3.18
CA GLN A 188 -14.29 5.71 -3.87
C GLN A 188 -13.51 6.60 -4.83
N ILE A 189 -14.10 6.87 -6.00
CA ILE A 189 -13.60 7.88 -6.92
C ILE A 189 -13.95 9.27 -6.36
N PRO A 190 -12.96 10.18 -6.20
CA PRO A 190 -13.23 11.50 -5.65
C PRO A 190 -14.21 12.32 -6.49
N SER A 191 -15.18 12.95 -5.84
CA SER A 191 -16.08 13.90 -6.50
C SER A 191 -15.35 15.19 -6.88
N MET A 192 -15.88 15.94 -7.86
CA MET A 192 -15.34 17.27 -8.23
C MET A 192 -15.24 18.22 -7.02
N LYS A 193 -16.20 18.16 -6.10
CA LYS A 193 -16.18 18.95 -4.85
C LYS A 193 -15.00 18.55 -3.96
N ALA A 194 -14.73 17.26 -3.83
CA ALA A 194 -13.58 16.72 -3.06
C ALA A 194 -12.25 17.12 -3.68
N ILE A 195 -12.12 17.04 -5.00
CA ILE A 195 -10.91 17.46 -5.74
C ILE A 195 -10.62 18.96 -5.55
N LEU A 196 -11.65 19.80 -5.66
CA LEU A 196 -11.50 21.25 -5.43
C LEU A 196 -11.20 21.56 -3.95
N GLY A 197 -11.81 20.84 -3.02
CA GLY A 197 -11.58 20.98 -1.59
C GLY A 197 -10.18 20.55 -1.15
N ALA A 198 -9.57 19.58 -1.81
CA ALA A 198 -8.25 19.05 -1.49
C ALA A 198 -7.14 20.13 -1.48
N ALA A 199 -7.25 21.13 -2.36
CA ALA A 199 -6.28 22.24 -2.44
C ALA A 199 -6.23 23.13 -1.18
N LYS A 200 -7.24 23.04 -0.31
CA LYS A 200 -7.35 23.82 0.93
C LYS A 200 -6.88 23.06 2.16
N LYS A 201 -6.65 21.75 2.03
CA LYS A 201 -6.23 20.91 3.16
C LYS A 201 -4.75 21.12 3.46
N PRO A 202 -4.34 21.06 4.74
CA PRO A 202 -2.95 21.26 5.13
C PRO A 202 -2.04 20.14 4.58
N VAL A 203 -0.84 20.55 4.18
CA VAL A 203 0.25 19.66 3.77
C VAL A 203 1.48 20.04 4.56
N GLN A 204 2.04 19.11 5.30
CA GLN A 204 3.31 19.25 5.99
C GLN A 204 4.38 18.50 5.20
N VAL A 205 5.52 19.12 4.99
CA VAL A 205 6.68 18.52 4.33
C VAL A 205 7.80 18.45 5.34
N TRP A 206 8.25 17.25 5.65
CA TRP A 206 9.36 16.96 6.56
C TRP A 206 10.53 16.36 5.80
N SER A 207 11.73 16.53 6.31
CA SER A 207 12.94 15.83 5.89
C SER A 207 13.23 14.64 6.81
N ALA A 208 14.21 13.81 6.46
CA ALA A 208 14.73 12.78 7.36
C ALA A 208 15.21 13.34 8.70
N ALA A 209 15.87 14.50 8.67
CA ALA A 209 16.33 15.18 9.88
C ALA A 209 15.16 15.64 10.79
N ASP A 210 14.06 16.08 10.20
CA ASP A 210 12.88 16.54 10.96
C ASP A 210 12.22 15.42 11.77
N ILE A 211 12.39 14.18 11.36
CA ILE A 211 11.87 12.99 12.06
C ILE A 211 12.95 12.27 12.88
N GLY A 212 14.17 12.82 12.94
CA GLY A 212 15.29 12.20 13.64
C GLY A 212 15.72 10.86 13.04
N PHE A 213 15.49 10.65 11.73
CA PHE A 213 15.83 9.42 11.05
C PHE A 213 17.35 9.24 10.98
N ASN A 214 17.83 8.09 11.44
CA ASN A 214 19.23 7.71 11.44
C ASN A 214 19.36 6.18 11.33
N ALA A 215 18.77 5.57 10.29
CA ALA A 215 18.87 4.14 10.05
C ALA A 215 19.66 3.88 8.77
N GLU A 216 20.71 3.09 8.89
CA GLU A 216 21.47 2.59 7.74
C GLU A 216 20.70 1.50 6.99
N ALA A 217 20.95 1.38 5.69
CA ALA A 217 20.37 0.30 4.88
C ALA A 217 21.00 -1.03 5.31
N ALA A 218 20.19 -1.94 5.85
CA ALA A 218 20.63 -3.30 6.20
C ALA A 218 20.75 -4.21 4.96
N TRP A 219 20.03 -3.88 3.89
CA TRP A 219 19.97 -4.63 2.64
C TRP A 219 20.15 -3.71 1.44
N SER A 220 20.57 -4.30 0.33
CA SER A 220 20.64 -3.63 -0.96
C SER A 220 19.96 -4.49 -2.02
N GLU A 221 19.27 -3.82 -2.94
CA GLU A 221 18.72 -4.48 -4.12
C GLU A 221 19.87 -4.90 -5.05
N GLN A 222 19.86 -6.15 -5.50
CA GLN A 222 20.87 -6.65 -6.43
C GLN A 222 20.44 -6.43 -7.87
N GLN A 223 19.20 -6.75 -8.19
CA GLN A 223 18.65 -6.62 -9.53
C GLN A 223 17.13 -6.66 -9.50
N VAL A 224 16.50 -5.81 -10.31
CA VAL A 224 15.08 -5.92 -10.68
C VAL A 224 15.00 -6.13 -12.18
N ALA A 225 14.38 -7.22 -12.61
CA ALA A 225 14.22 -7.55 -14.01
C ALA A 225 12.89 -8.27 -14.25
N ALA A 226 12.36 -8.12 -15.46
CA ALA A 226 11.19 -8.88 -15.86
C ALA A 226 11.51 -10.38 -15.88
N PRO A 227 10.59 -11.25 -15.43
CA PRO A 227 10.80 -12.69 -15.49
C PRO A 227 10.92 -13.14 -16.94
N LYS A 228 11.81 -14.11 -17.18
CA LYS A 228 11.91 -14.73 -18.51
C LYS A 228 10.58 -15.36 -18.87
N GLN A 229 10.01 -14.93 -19.98
CA GLN A 229 8.79 -15.55 -20.50
C GLN A 229 9.12 -16.96 -20.98
N SER A 230 8.40 -17.94 -20.46
CA SER A 230 8.40 -19.30 -21.05
C SER A 230 7.69 -19.24 -22.41
N GLU A 231 8.24 -19.95 -23.41
CA GLU A 231 7.54 -20.09 -24.69
C GLU A 231 6.26 -20.88 -24.46
N ARG A 232 5.12 -20.21 -24.65
CA ARG A 232 3.82 -20.86 -24.62
C ARG A 232 3.69 -21.74 -25.87
N GLN A 233 3.22 -22.97 -25.71
CA GLN A 233 2.99 -23.90 -26.83
C GLN A 233 1.93 -23.40 -27.83
N ARG A 234 1.05 -22.46 -27.39
CA ARG A 234 -0.01 -21.84 -28.21
C ARG A 234 -0.93 -22.85 -28.89
N ILE A 235 -1.16 -24.00 -28.22
CA ILE A 235 -2.14 -24.98 -28.66
C ILE A 235 -3.51 -24.41 -28.37
N VAL A 236 -4.26 -24.11 -29.42
CA VAL A 236 -5.65 -23.63 -29.32
C VAL A 236 -6.56 -24.79 -29.72
N ILE A 237 -7.48 -25.15 -28.83
CA ILE A 237 -8.52 -26.14 -29.09
C ILE A 237 -9.82 -25.38 -29.17
N GLU A 238 -10.41 -25.39 -30.40
CA GLU A 238 -11.65 -24.66 -30.68
C GLU A 238 -12.86 -25.59 -30.43
N GLY A 239 -13.91 -25.04 -29.80
CA GLY A 239 -15.15 -25.74 -29.46
C GLY A 239 -15.24 -26.17 -28.00
N ASP A 240 -16.41 -26.70 -27.61
CA ASP A 240 -16.77 -27.04 -26.24
C ASP A 240 -17.33 -28.48 -26.09
N GLY A 241 -17.19 -29.31 -27.16
CA GLY A 241 -17.62 -30.69 -27.16
C GLY A 241 -16.74 -31.62 -26.31
N GLU A 242 -17.20 -32.84 -26.07
CA GLU A 242 -16.49 -33.83 -25.24
C GLU A 242 -15.08 -34.16 -25.78
N GLU A 243 -14.91 -34.20 -27.11
CA GLU A 243 -13.62 -34.46 -27.74
C GLU A 243 -12.63 -33.30 -27.49
N GLN A 244 -13.10 -32.06 -27.54
CA GLN A 244 -12.29 -30.85 -27.28
C GLN A 244 -11.88 -30.81 -25.82
N ILE A 245 -12.77 -31.09 -24.89
CA ILE A 245 -12.49 -31.20 -23.45
C ILE A 245 -11.45 -32.28 -23.17
N ALA A 246 -11.60 -33.48 -23.80
CA ALA A 246 -10.65 -34.57 -23.66
C ALA A 246 -9.24 -34.17 -24.19
N ALA A 247 -9.18 -33.54 -25.37
CA ALA A 247 -7.93 -33.08 -25.96
C ALA A 247 -7.26 -31.97 -25.11
N PHE A 248 -8.04 -31.07 -24.53
CA PHE A 248 -7.53 -30.07 -23.58
C PHE A 248 -6.95 -30.72 -22.33
N ALA A 249 -7.69 -31.66 -21.72
CA ALA A 249 -7.25 -32.41 -20.54
C ALA A 249 -5.97 -33.21 -20.80
N GLU A 250 -5.84 -33.84 -21.98
CA GLU A 250 -4.61 -34.55 -22.37
C GLU A 250 -3.41 -33.62 -22.49
N ASN A 251 -3.58 -32.45 -23.12
CA ASN A 251 -2.49 -31.48 -23.24
C ASN A 251 -2.10 -30.87 -21.88
N LEU A 252 -3.08 -30.60 -21.02
CA LEU A 252 -2.85 -30.08 -19.67
C LEU A 252 -2.02 -31.06 -18.82
N ARG A 253 -2.35 -32.37 -18.88
CA ARG A 253 -1.60 -33.42 -18.14
C ARG A 253 -0.13 -33.57 -18.56
N LYS A 254 0.24 -33.08 -19.73
CA LYS A 254 1.65 -33.11 -20.20
C LYS A 254 2.52 -31.99 -19.58
N VAL A 255 1.90 -30.99 -18.96
CA VAL A 255 2.58 -29.78 -18.44
C VAL A 255 2.39 -29.55 -16.95
N ILE A 256 1.51 -30.34 -16.32
CA ILE A 256 1.35 -30.45 -14.87
C ILE A 256 2.05 -31.74 -14.40
#